data_51f84d938e594c1023645c18d5e00eeb
#
_entry.id   51f84d938e594c1023645c18d5e00eeb
#
_cell.length_a   1.000
_cell.length_b   1.000
_cell.length_c   1.000
_cell.angle_alpha   90.00
_cell.angle_beta   90.00
_cell.angle_gamma   90.00
#
_symmetry.space_group_name_H-M   'P 1'
#
loop_
_entity.id
_entity.type
_entity.pdbx_description
1 polymer ?
#
loop_
_entity_poly.entity_id
_entity_poly.type
_entity_poly.pdbx_seq_one_letter_code
_entity_poly.pdbx_strand_id
1 'polypeptide(L)'
;MVAEILARPEGHAGKTYRPTGPTLLSPQEIAAILGKVLERKVRYINAPMKMVAKVMRGRLSLYNLAVVEQYMIDYQKNAFGVGAPTDVVRRITGREAEDYETIARRYVATTPGARRSFAIQFRLMLGLLISLLRPAPKTAPYLALDEFSERSHVVFSADSPEWRQSHEPQGSSPSGEKTAFQHATS
;
A
#
# COMPACT_ATOMS: atom_id res chain seq x y z
N MET A 1 17.52 7.60 -0.94
CA MET A 1 17.13 8.26 -2.20
C MET A 1 16.89 9.76 -2.02
N VAL A 2 15.90 10.23 -1.24
CA VAL A 2 15.64 11.68 -1.08
C VAL A 2 16.86 12.44 -0.64
N ALA A 3 17.59 11.97 0.38
CA ALA A 3 18.84 12.60 0.83
C ALA A 3 19.90 12.69 -0.28
N GLU A 4 19.99 11.70 -1.15
CA GLU A 4 20.91 11.69 -2.29
C GLU A 4 20.55 12.75 -3.34
N ILE A 5 19.25 12.88 -3.62
CA ILE A 5 18.74 13.92 -4.54
C ILE A 5 19.01 15.31 -3.97
N LEU A 6 18.79 15.50 -2.67
CA LEU A 6 19.02 16.79 -2.02
C LEU A 6 20.52 17.14 -1.93
N ALA A 7 21.38 16.12 -1.79
CA ALA A 7 22.83 16.33 -1.77
C ALA A 7 23.40 16.71 -3.14
N ARG A 8 22.74 16.27 -4.23
CA ARG A 8 23.15 16.53 -5.62
C ARG A 8 21.94 16.88 -6.48
N PRO A 9 21.34 18.07 -6.31
CA PRO A 9 20.08 18.44 -6.98
C PRO A 9 20.23 18.61 -8.49
N GLU A 10 21.45 18.82 -8.96
CA GLU A 10 21.75 18.97 -10.39
C GLU A 10 21.34 17.69 -11.13
N GLY A 11 20.56 17.85 -12.18
CA GLY A 11 20.07 16.74 -12.98
C GLY A 11 18.81 16.07 -12.46
N HIS A 12 18.27 16.49 -11.30
CA HIS A 12 17.00 16.01 -10.74
C HIS A 12 15.85 17.01 -10.87
N ALA A 13 16.16 18.29 -11.16
CA ALA A 13 15.15 19.33 -11.32
C ALA A 13 14.16 18.98 -12.45
N GLY A 14 12.85 19.13 -12.18
CA GLY A 14 11.78 18.82 -13.10
C GLY A 14 11.51 17.33 -13.33
N LYS A 15 12.24 16.42 -12.68
CA LYS A 15 12.03 14.97 -12.82
C LYS A 15 11.11 14.43 -11.76
N THR A 16 10.24 13.49 -12.15
CA THR A 16 9.38 12.72 -11.24
C THR A 16 9.96 11.33 -11.10
N TYR A 17 9.98 10.83 -9.85
CA TYR A 17 10.50 9.51 -9.53
C TYR A 17 9.46 8.70 -8.78
N ARG A 18 9.31 7.43 -9.15
CA ARG A 18 8.45 6.46 -8.48
C ARG A 18 9.31 5.37 -7.84
N PRO A 19 9.81 5.57 -6.61
CA PRO A 19 10.56 4.54 -5.92
C PRO A 19 9.64 3.40 -5.50
N THR A 20 10.08 2.18 -5.72
CA THR A 20 9.39 0.96 -5.26
C THR A 20 10.36 0.06 -4.53
N GLY A 21 9.82 -0.94 -3.82
CA GLY A 21 10.62 -2.09 -3.37
C GLY A 21 11.07 -2.95 -4.55
N PRO A 22 11.91 -3.96 -4.29
CA PRO A 22 12.47 -4.81 -5.35
C PRO A 22 11.44 -5.73 -5.99
N THR A 23 10.34 -6.02 -5.30
CA THR A 23 9.28 -6.92 -5.78
C THR A 23 7.90 -6.38 -5.45
N LEU A 24 6.92 -6.71 -6.30
CA LEU A 24 5.51 -6.54 -5.98
C LEU A 24 5.07 -7.67 -5.06
N LEU A 25 4.38 -7.32 -3.99
CA LEU A 25 3.87 -8.27 -3.02
C LEU A 25 2.35 -8.22 -2.97
N SER A 26 1.74 -9.38 -3.06
CA SER A 26 0.31 -9.53 -2.75
C SER A 26 0.06 -9.39 -1.24
N PRO A 27 -1.17 -9.05 -0.81
CA PRO A 27 -1.52 -9.01 0.61
C PRO A 27 -1.27 -10.33 1.35
N GLN A 28 -1.39 -11.47 0.66
CA GLN A 28 -1.13 -12.79 1.19
C GLN A 28 0.37 -13.00 1.46
N GLU A 29 1.24 -12.57 0.54
CA GLU A 29 2.69 -12.62 0.72
C GLU A 29 3.15 -11.70 1.84
N ILE A 30 2.58 -10.49 1.93
CA ILE A 30 2.81 -9.58 3.05
C ILE A 30 2.43 -10.25 4.39
N ALA A 31 1.28 -10.91 4.44
CA ALA A 31 0.85 -11.63 5.64
C ALA A 31 1.78 -12.80 5.99
N ALA A 32 2.29 -13.54 4.99
CA ALA A 32 3.25 -14.62 5.17
C ALA A 32 4.59 -14.10 5.73
N ILE A 33 5.12 -13.04 5.15
CA ILE A 33 6.36 -12.38 5.63
C ILE A 33 6.18 -11.89 7.06
N LEU A 34 5.07 -11.20 7.36
CA LEU A 34 4.78 -10.75 8.73
C LEU A 34 4.63 -11.93 9.70
N GLY A 35 4.03 -13.03 9.27
CA GLY A 35 3.95 -14.26 10.05
C GLY A 35 5.30 -14.81 10.45
N LYS A 36 6.24 -14.85 9.49
CA LYS A 36 7.62 -15.25 9.68
C LYS A 36 8.37 -14.31 10.64
N VAL A 37 8.27 -12.99 10.40
CA VAL A 37 8.98 -11.97 11.20
C VAL A 37 8.46 -11.91 12.64
N LEU A 38 7.15 -12.08 12.84
CA LEU A 38 6.50 -12.03 14.15
C LEU A 38 6.43 -13.39 14.85
N GLU A 39 6.94 -14.45 14.20
CA GLU A 39 6.91 -15.85 14.72
C GLU A 39 5.50 -16.30 15.15
N ARG A 40 4.50 -15.89 14.37
CA ARG A 40 3.09 -16.22 14.63
C ARG A 40 2.28 -16.29 13.35
N LYS A 41 1.16 -17.01 13.40
CA LYS A 41 0.24 -17.07 12.27
C LYS A 41 -0.40 -15.71 12.03
N VAL A 42 -0.12 -15.11 10.86
CA VAL A 42 -0.79 -13.91 10.35
C VAL A 42 -1.60 -14.33 9.13
N ARG A 43 -2.85 -13.90 9.07
CA ARG A 43 -3.74 -14.18 7.94
C ARG A 43 -4.22 -12.86 7.35
N TYR A 44 -4.19 -12.78 6.03
CA TYR A 44 -4.89 -11.73 5.32
C TYR A 44 -6.40 -12.02 5.33
N ILE A 45 -7.19 -10.99 5.58
CA ILE A 45 -8.65 -11.03 5.50
C ILE A 45 -9.09 -9.87 4.61
N ASN A 46 -9.80 -10.17 3.54
CA ASN A 46 -10.42 -9.14 2.71
C ASN A 46 -11.65 -8.59 3.46
N ALA A 47 -11.45 -7.52 4.20
CA ALA A 47 -12.49 -6.91 5.03
C ALA A 47 -13.27 -5.86 4.25
N PRO A 48 -14.62 -5.88 4.29
CA PRO A 48 -15.43 -4.81 3.72
C PRO A 48 -15.07 -3.45 4.34
N MET A 49 -15.12 -2.36 3.53
CA MET A 49 -14.77 -1.01 4.01
C MET A 49 -15.55 -0.60 5.25
N LYS A 50 -16.81 -0.97 5.37
CA LYS A 50 -17.64 -0.73 6.58
C LYS A 50 -17.02 -1.33 7.85
N MET A 51 -16.36 -2.49 7.74
CA MET A 51 -15.67 -3.14 8.86
C MET A 51 -14.38 -2.38 9.19
N VAL A 52 -13.60 -2.01 8.16
CA VAL A 52 -12.39 -1.20 8.32
C VAL A 52 -12.70 0.13 9.02
N ALA A 53 -13.74 0.82 8.57
CA ALA A 53 -14.19 2.09 9.15
C ALA A 53 -14.61 1.95 10.62
N LYS A 54 -15.28 0.85 11.00
CA LYS A 54 -15.62 0.57 12.41
C LYS A 54 -14.38 0.40 13.29
N VAL A 55 -13.41 -0.38 12.82
CA VAL A 55 -12.17 -0.67 13.58
C VAL A 55 -11.30 0.57 13.71
N MET A 56 -11.25 1.40 12.67
CA MET A 56 -10.46 2.63 12.63
C MET A 56 -11.15 3.84 13.27
N ARG A 57 -12.40 3.69 13.69
CA ARG A 57 -13.16 4.76 14.35
C ARG A 57 -12.43 5.29 15.59
N GLY A 58 -12.25 6.60 15.65
CA GLY A 58 -11.54 7.28 16.75
C GLY A 58 -10.01 7.19 16.66
N ARG A 59 -9.46 6.46 15.67
CA ARG A 59 -8.03 6.45 15.34
C ARG A 59 -7.71 7.32 14.14
N LEU A 60 -8.65 7.42 13.21
CA LEU A 60 -8.58 8.27 12.03
C LEU A 60 -9.75 9.26 12.04
N SER A 61 -9.53 10.44 11.47
CA SER A 61 -10.61 11.40 11.16
C SER A 61 -11.54 10.79 10.09
N LEU A 62 -12.76 11.32 9.96
CA LEU A 62 -13.69 10.88 8.90
C LEU A 62 -13.13 11.15 7.51
N TYR A 63 -12.43 12.27 7.33
CA TYR A 63 -11.71 12.59 6.09
C TYR A 63 -10.66 11.52 5.75
N ASN A 64 -9.79 11.18 6.71
CA ASN A 64 -8.77 10.14 6.49
C ASN A 64 -9.38 8.77 6.23
N LEU A 65 -10.56 8.46 6.80
CA LEU A 65 -11.29 7.25 6.46
C LEU A 65 -11.79 7.25 5.01
N ALA A 66 -12.25 8.41 4.50
CA ALA A 66 -12.64 8.56 3.10
C ALA A 66 -11.42 8.40 2.17
N VAL A 67 -10.27 8.95 2.55
CA VAL A 67 -8.99 8.73 1.82
C VAL A 67 -8.64 7.25 1.77
N VAL A 68 -8.74 6.52 2.89
CA VAL A 68 -8.49 5.06 2.92
C VAL A 68 -9.47 4.32 2.01
N GLU A 69 -10.75 4.71 2.01
CA GLU A 69 -11.77 4.12 1.14
C GLU A 69 -11.41 4.33 -0.34
N GLN A 70 -10.99 5.53 -0.72
CA GLN A 70 -10.52 5.82 -2.08
C GLN A 70 -9.31 4.99 -2.44
N TYR A 71 -8.30 4.89 -1.56
CA TYR A 71 -7.15 4.01 -1.77
C TYR A 71 -7.53 2.54 -1.97
N MET A 72 -8.53 2.04 -1.26
CA MET A 72 -8.99 0.67 -1.46
C MET A 72 -9.63 0.47 -2.84
N ILE A 73 -10.38 1.45 -3.33
CA ILE A 73 -10.96 1.45 -4.68
C ILE A 73 -9.84 1.44 -5.73
N ASP A 74 -8.87 2.32 -5.58
CA ASP A 74 -7.72 2.42 -6.50
C ASP A 74 -6.87 1.15 -6.49
N TYR A 75 -6.69 0.54 -5.32
CA TYR A 75 -5.98 -0.73 -5.19
C TYR A 75 -6.69 -1.86 -5.92
N GLN A 76 -8.02 -1.94 -5.84
CA GLN A 76 -8.81 -2.92 -6.58
C GLN A 76 -8.72 -2.74 -8.10
N LYS A 77 -8.52 -1.50 -8.55
CA LYS A 77 -8.26 -1.16 -9.96
C LYS A 77 -6.80 -1.38 -10.38
N ASN A 78 -5.96 -1.95 -9.52
CA ASN A 78 -4.51 -2.16 -9.73
C ASN A 78 -3.72 -0.88 -10.04
N ALA A 79 -4.19 0.28 -9.59
CA ALA A 79 -3.57 1.57 -9.88
C ALA A 79 -2.12 1.68 -9.38
N PHE A 80 -1.79 0.96 -8.32
CA PHE A 80 -0.45 0.97 -7.71
C PHE A 80 0.51 -0.06 -8.29
N GLY A 81 0.01 -1.08 -8.99
CA GLY A 81 0.83 -2.18 -9.54
C GLY A 81 1.42 -1.89 -10.90
N VAL A 82 0.82 -0.97 -11.66
CA VAL A 82 1.23 -0.69 -13.04
C VAL A 82 2.62 -0.03 -13.08
N GLY A 83 3.53 -0.57 -13.91
CA GLY A 83 4.91 -0.06 -14.04
C GLY A 83 5.78 -0.27 -12.79
N ALA A 84 5.45 -1.19 -11.90
CA ALA A 84 6.27 -1.58 -10.77
C ALA A 84 6.69 -3.08 -10.90
N PRO A 85 7.80 -3.50 -10.29
CA PRO A 85 8.77 -2.68 -9.56
C PRO A 85 9.63 -1.80 -10.47
N THR A 86 10.21 -0.72 -9.91
CA THR A 86 11.12 0.17 -10.63
C THR A 86 12.55 0.05 -10.08
N ASP A 87 13.54 0.36 -10.91
CA ASP A 87 14.96 0.39 -10.53
C ASP A 87 15.42 1.77 -10.00
N VAL A 88 14.49 2.69 -9.80
CA VAL A 88 14.75 4.09 -9.46
C VAL A 88 15.66 4.24 -8.22
N VAL A 89 15.43 3.42 -7.19
CA VAL A 89 16.25 3.46 -5.96
C VAL A 89 17.70 3.13 -6.30
N ARG A 90 17.95 2.02 -7.00
CA ARG A 90 19.30 1.61 -7.42
C ARG A 90 19.96 2.65 -8.31
N ARG A 91 19.25 3.17 -9.28
CA ARG A 91 19.77 4.17 -10.24
C ARG A 91 20.20 5.46 -9.56
N ILE A 92 19.50 5.92 -8.53
CA ILE A 92 19.81 7.17 -7.83
C ILE A 92 20.83 6.95 -6.71
N THR A 93 20.73 5.84 -5.97
CA THR A 93 21.53 5.63 -4.76
C THR A 93 22.73 4.71 -4.94
N GLY A 94 22.81 3.99 -6.08
CA GLY A 94 23.77 2.92 -6.30
C GLY A 94 23.52 1.66 -5.44
N ARG A 95 22.44 1.61 -4.68
CA ARG A 95 22.08 0.50 -3.79
C ARG A 95 20.74 -0.07 -4.15
N GLU A 96 20.58 -1.38 -3.99
CA GLU A 96 19.28 -2.03 -4.17
C GLU A 96 18.26 -1.50 -3.15
N ALA A 97 16.99 -1.48 -3.55
CA ALA A 97 15.91 -1.18 -2.63
C ALA A 97 15.81 -2.28 -1.56
N GLU A 98 15.60 -1.89 -0.31
CA GLU A 98 15.35 -2.86 0.76
C GLU A 98 14.07 -3.63 0.51
N ASP A 99 14.10 -4.93 0.75
CA ASP A 99 12.92 -5.77 0.71
C ASP A 99 12.02 -5.56 1.95
N TYR A 100 10.76 -5.99 1.80
CA TYR A 100 9.77 -5.82 2.85
C TYR A 100 10.10 -6.60 4.14
N GLU A 101 10.72 -7.77 4.03
CA GLU A 101 11.10 -8.59 5.19
C GLU A 101 12.16 -7.88 6.03
N THR A 102 13.18 -7.31 5.40
CA THR A 102 14.25 -6.54 6.06
C THR A 102 13.68 -5.34 6.81
N ILE A 103 12.79 -4.58 6.16
CA ILE A 103 12.12 -3.43 6.78
C ILE A 103 11.27 -3.89 7.97
N ALA A 104 10.48 -4.96 7.81
CA ALA A 104 9.62 -5.49 8.86
C ALA A 104 10.41 -5.97 10.07
N ARG A 105 11.55 -6.66 9.87
CA ARG A 105 12.44 -7.11 10.95
C ARG A 105 13.01 -5.93 11.74
N ARG A 106 13.47 -4.90 11.04
CA ARG A 106 13.99 -3.69 11.68
C ARG A 106 12.91 -3.00 12.50
N TYR A 107 11.70 -2.87 11.96
CA TYR A 107 10.57 -2.25 12.66
C TYR A 107 10.18 -3.04 13.92
N VAL A 108 10.08 -4.37 13.83
CA VAL A 108 9.74 -5.24 14.99
C VAL A 108 10.82 -5.16 16.07
N ALA A 109 12.10 -5.08 15.69
CA ALA A 109 13.19 -4.95 16.65
C ALA A 109 13.12 -3.64 17.46
N THR A 110 12.61 -2.56 16.87
CA THR A 110 12.51 -1.24 17.51
C THR A 110 11.15 -0.97 18.17
N THR A 111 10.15 -1.85 17.98
CA THR A 111 8.78 -1.63 18.48
C THR A 111 8.44 -2.60 19.62
N PRO A 112 8.44 -2.15 20.89
CA PRO A 112 8.18 -3.05 22.03
C PRO A 112 6.84 -3.77 21.98
N GLY A 113 5.81 -3.12 21.40
CA GLY A 113 4.45 -3.67 21.24
C GLY A 113 4.33 -4.75 20.18
N ALA A 114 5.35 -5.00 19.36
CA ALA A 114 5.35 -6.06 18.35
C ALA A 114 5.55 -7.43 18.98
N ARG A 115 6.10 -7.51 20.18
CA ARG A 115 6.33 -8.76 20.91
C ARG A 115 5.01 -9.37 21.40
N ARG A 116 4.94 -10.69 21.39
CA ARG A 116 3.76 -11.44 21.80
C ARG A 116 3.49 -11.25 23.30
N SER A 117 2.34 -10.64 23.64
CA SER A 117 1.82 -10.57 25.00
C SER A 117 0.36 -11.01 24.99
N PHE A 118 0.02 -11.96 25.85
CA PHE A 118 -1.35 -12.45 25.99
C PHE A 118 -2.33 -11.31 26.36
N ALA A 119 -1.92 -10.43 27.26
CA ALA A 119 -2.72 -9.26 27.67
C ALA A 119 -2.99 -8.30 26.49
N ILE A 120 -2.00 -8.06 25.64
CA ILE A 120 -2.15 -7.22 24.44
C ILE A 120 -3.12 -7.88 23.45
N GLN A 121 -3.00 -9.19 23.23
CA GLN A 121 -3.89 -9.93 22.32
C GLN A 121 -5.34 -9.90 22.80
N PHE A 122 -5.56 -10.14 24.09
CA PHE A 122 -6.89 -10.08 24.69
C PHE A 122 -7.51 -8.69 24.57
N ARG A 123 -6.74 -7.65 24.90
CA ARG A 123 -7.18 -6.23 24.75
C ARG A 123 -7.52 -5.88 23.31
N LEU A 124 -6.73 -6.33 22.33
CA LEU A 124 -6.98 -6.10 20.92
C LEU A 124 -8.24 -6.83 20.44
N MET A 125 -8.43 -8.09 20.89
CA MET A 125 -9.62 -8.88 20.55
C MET A 125 -10.89 -8.26 21.14
N LEU A 126 -10.85 -7.84 22.39
CA LEU A 126 -11.96 -7.13 23.02
C LEU A 126 -12.25 -5.80 22.34
N GLY A 127 -11.22 -5.03 22.01
CA GLY A 127 -11.34 -3.78 21.27
C GLY A 127 -11.93 -3.97 19.86
N LEU A 128 -11.57 -5.04 19.18
CA LEU A 128 -12.14 -5.43 17.89
C LEU A 128 -13.64 -5.76 18.04
N LEU A 129 -14.01 -6.58 19.01
CA LEU A 129 -15.39 -6.95 19.27
C LEU A 129 -16.27 -5.72 19.55
N ILE A 130 -15.80 -4.85 20.44
CA ILE A 130 -16.50 -3.58 20.75
C ILE A 130 -16.62 -2.71 19.49
N SER A 131 -15.58 -2.64 18.66
CA SER A 131 -15.61 -1.86 17.42
C SER A 131 -16.63 -2.40 16.41
N LEU A 132 -16.76 -3.72 16.31
CA LEU A 132 -17.72 -4.36 15.40
C LEU A 132 -19.19 -4.13 15.83
N LEU A 133 -19.46 -3.99 17.14
CA LEU A 133 -20.79 -3.70 17.66
C LEU A 133 -21.22 -2.25 17.44
N ARG A 134 -20.28 -1.33 17.20
CA ARG A 134 -20.57 0.08 16.97
C ARG A 134 -21.07 0.32 15.53
N PRO A 135 -21.93 1.35 15.31
CA PRO A 135 -22.31 1.73 13.97
C PRO A 135 -21.10 2.21 13.16
N ALA A 136 -21.08 1.92 11.86
CA ALA A 136 -20.03 2.43 10.99
C ALA A 136 -20.09 3.97 10.92
N PRO A 137 -18.94 4.65 10.91
CA PRO A 137 -18.92 6.09 10.67
C PRO A 137 -19.38 6.40 9.26
N LYS A 138 -20.02 7.56 9.07
CA LYS A 138 -20.51 8.00 7.76
C LYS A 138 -19.40 8.75 7.04
N THR A 139 -18.79 8.15 6.04
CA THR A 139 -17.76 8.75 5.17
C THR A 139 -18.34 9.42 3.93
N ALA A 140 -19.58 9.08 3.56
CA ALA A 140 -20.25 9.58 2.36
C ALA A 140 -20.19 11.11 2.14
N PRO A 141 -20.33 11.97 3.15
CA PRO A 141 -20.22 13.42 2.95
C PRO A 141 -18.81 13.85 2.47
N TYR A 142 -17.78 13.13 2.88
CA TYR A 142 -16.40 13.42 2.47
C TYR A 142 -16.11 12.86 1.08
N LEU A 143 -16.60 11.68 0.75
CA LEU A 143 -16.48 11.09 -0.59
C LEU A 143 -17.23 11.90 -1.67
N ALA A 144 -18.17 12.73 -1.28
CA ALA A 144 -18.88 13.65 -2.17
C ALA A 144 -18.11 14.97 -2.44
N LEU A 145 -16.96 15.18 -1.80
CA LEU A 145 -16.11 16.34 -2.08
C LEU A 145 -15.48 16.22 -3.48
N ASP A 146 -15.26 17.33 -4.15
CA ASP A 146 -14.70 17.39 -5.52
C ASP A 146 -13.35 16.67 -5.65
N GLU A 147 -12.56 16.68 -4.59
CA GLU A 147 -11.25 16.00 -4.53
C GLU A 147 -11.34 14.47 -4.62
N PHE A 148 -12.50 13.88 -4.25
CA PHE A 148 -12.80 12.44 -4.37
C PHE A 148 -13.66 12.12 -5.59
N SER A 149 -14.10 13.14 -6.36
CA SER A 149 -14.92 12.93 -7.54
C SER A 149 -14.15 12.17 -8.62
N GLU A 150 -14.75 11.15 -9.20
CA GLU A 150 -14.22 10.50 -10.40
C GLU A 150 -14.27 11.52 -11.55
N ARG A 151 -13.12 11.97 -11.99
CA ARG A 151 -13.01 12.82 -13.17
C ARG A 151 -12.86 11.93 -14.39
N SER A 152 -13.75 12.07 -15.35
CA SER A 152 -13.80 11.25 -16.57
C SER A 152 -12.52 11.29 -17.43
N HIS A 153 -11.65 12.28 -17.20
CA HIS A 153 -10.41 12.48 -17.94
C HIS A 153 -9.13 12.28 -17.12
N VAL A 154 -9.26 11.84 -15.85
CA VAL A 154 -8.10 11.51 -15.03
C VAL A 154 -7.74 10.05 -15.24
N VAL A 155 -6.75 9.85 -16.08
CA VAL A 155 -6.06 8.56 -16.18
C VAL A 155 -5.03 8.54 -15.05
N PHE A 156 -4.94 7.45 -14.28
CA PHE A 156 -3.81 7.27 -13.37
C PHE A 156 -2.52 7.45 -14.17
N SER A 157 -1.54 8.17 -13.63
CA SER A 157 -0.28 8.41 -14.34
C SER A 157 0.35 7.11 -14.84
N ALA A 158 0.16 6.01 -14.10
CA ALA A 158 0.58 4.67 -14.49
C ALA A 158 -0.18 4.08 -15.70
N ASP A 159 -1.35 4.62 -16.05
CA ASP A 159 -2.15 4.19 -17.22
C ASP A 159 -1.96 5.14 -18.41
N SER A 160 -1.30 6.30 -18.20
CA SER A 160 -0.94 7.20 -19.28
C SER A 160 0.19 6.59 -20.13
N PRO A 161 -0.01 6.44 -21.47
CA PRO A 161 1.05 5.98 -22.36
C PRO A 161 2.29 6.88 -22.31
N GLU A 162 2.09 8.20 -22.23
CA GLU A 162 3.15 9.19 -22.14
C GLU A 162 3.94 9.06 -20.85
N TRP A 163 3.25 8.83 -19.73
CA TRP A 163 3.90 8.60 -18.44
C TRP A 163 4.71 7.31 -18.45
N ARG A 164 4.18 6.22 -19.00
CA ARG A 164 4.91 4.94 -19.17
C ARG A 164 6.14 5.12 -20.02
N GLN A 165 5.99 5.74 -21.18
CA GLN A 165 7.10 5.96 -22.11
C GLN A 165 8.26 6.76 -21.48
N SER A 166 7.95 7.70 -20.59
CA SER A 166 8.95 8.52 -19.91
C SER A 166 9.49 7.91 -18.62
N HIS A 167 8.83 6.90 -18.04
CA HIS A 167 9.15 6.34 -16.71
C HIS A 167 9.42 4.83 -16.71
N GLU A 168 9.12 4.11 -17.78
CA GLU A 168 9.50 2.71 -17.90
C GLU A 168 11.00 2.59 -18.18
N PRO A 169 11.70 1.63 -17.54
CA PRO A 169 13.09 1.34 -17.88
C PRO A 169 13.17 0.96 -19.36
N GLN A 170 13.98 1.66 -20.13
CA GLN A 170 14.25 1.28 -21.51
C GLN A 170 14.92 -0.11 -21.48
N GLY A 171 14.17 -1.16 -21.82
CA GLY A 171 14.67 -2.54 -21.89
C GLY A 171 13.78 -3.63 -21.30
N SER A 172 12.68 -3.31 -20.65
CA SER A 172 11.69 -4.33 -20.27
C SER A 172 10.68 -4.54 -21.40
N SER A 173 11.00 -5.43 -22.32
CA SER A 173 9.96 -6.05 -23.17
C SER A 173 8.86 -6.62 -22.29
N PRO A 174 7.59 -6.48 -22.63
CA PRO A 174 6.51 -7.13 -21.91
C PRO A 174 6.62 -8.63 -22.13
N SER A 175 7.38 -9.31 -21.27
CA SER A 175 7.30 -10.77 -21.17
C SER A 175 5.92 -11.08 -20.61
N GLY A 176 5.12 -11.74 -21.44
CA GLY A 176 3.75 -12.11 -21.19
C GLY A 176 3.57 -12.84 -19.86
N GLU A 177 2.78 -12.22 -19.02
CA GLU A 177 2.05 -12.97 -18.00
C GLU A 177 0.68 -12.31 -17.79
N LYS A 178 -0.14 -12.42 -18.85
CA LYS A 178 -1.57 -12.48 -18.69
C LYS A 178 -1.87 -13.89 -18.20
N THR A 179 -2.11 -14.08 -16.93
CA THR A 179 -2.97 -15.17 -16.41
C THR A 179 -2.72 -15.32 -14.91
N ALA A 180 -3.61 -14.79 -14.09
CA ALA A 180 -3.95 -15.36 -12.79
C ALA A 180 -4.95 -14.50 -11.96
N PHE A 181 -5.87 -13.75 -12.58
CA PHE A 181 -6.92 -13.08 -11.79
C PHE A 181 -8.33 -13.24 -12.37
N GLN A 182 -8.60 -14.31 -13.12
CA GLN A 182 -9.95 -14.68 -13.56
C GLN A 182 -10.32 -16.06 -13.04
N HIS A 183 -10.55 -16.24 -11.76
CA HIS A 183 -11.37 -17.34 -11.23
C HIS A 183 -11.55 -17.15 -9.71
N ALA A 184 -12.50 -16.32 -9.34
CA ALA A 184 -13.17 -16.38 -8.05
C ALA A 184 -14.50 -15.63 -8.12
N THR A 185 -15.35 -16.02 -9.09
CA THR A 185 -16.79 -15.78 -9.05
C THR A 185 -17.46 -16.99 -9.64
N SER A 186 -17.76 -17.94 -8.79
CA SER A 186 -18.89 -18.87 -8.88
C SER A 186 -19.22 -19.32 -7.48
#